data_0714ed3e120805441eee5446fb023523
#
_entry.id   0714ed3e120805441eee5446fb023523
#
_cell.length_a   1.000
_cell.length_b   1.000
_cell.length_c   1.000
_cell.angle_alpha   90.00
_cell.angle_beta   90.00
_cell.angle_gamma   90.00
#
_symmetry.space_group_name_H-M   'P 1'
#
loop_
_entity.id
_entity.type
_entity.pdbx_description
1 polymer ?
#
loop_
_entity_poly.entity_id
_entity_poly.type
_entity_poly.pdbx_seq_one_letter_code
_entity_poly.pdbx_strand_id
1 'polypeptide(L)'
;MNGLSAIRNPQSAIPITFTLNGSPVTIEIDPTHRLLDTLRYELALTGTKEGCGEGECGACTVYLDGLPVNSCLVPTYQVRGRQVATVESLDPGGLEPFERCGATQCGACTPGVVMTAWWIREHPDLLRTHTIRELMAGNLCRCTGYDGIVDSVAESLRESGAGRRET
;
A
#
# COMPACT_ATOMS: atom_id res chain seq x y z
N MET A 1 -26.60 1.74 -1.48
CA MET A 1 -26.93 0.29 -1.48
C MET A 1 -26.03 -0.37 -0.44
N ASN A 2 -26.60 -0.69 0.74
CA ASN A 2 -25.87 -1.07 1.94
C ASN A 2 -25.73 -2.60 2.03
N GLY A 3 -24.80 -3.17 1.26
CA GLY A 3 -24.75 -4.62 1.06
C GLY A 3 -23.77 -5.42 1.92
N LEU A 4 -22.94 -4.81 2.81
CA LEU A 4 -21.90 -5.53 3.52
C LEU A 4 -21.92 -5.38 5.06
N SER A 5 -22.93 -4.74 5.64
CA SER A 5 -23.03 -4.64 7.11
C SER A 5 -23.60 -5.91 7.78
N ALA A 6 -23.87 -6.96 7.03
CA ALA A 6 -24.65 -8.12 7.51
C ALA A 6 -23.82 -9.26 8.14
N ILE A 7 -22.48 -9.15 8.24
CA ILE A 7 -21.64 -10.22 8.81
C ILE A 7 -20.93 -9.73 10.10
N ARG A 8 -21.42 -8.72 10.74
CA ARG A 8 -20.92 -8.35 12.08
C ARG A 8 -21.63 -9.23 13.12
N ASN A 9 -20.92 -10.24 13.62
CA ASN A 9 -21.32 -10.84 14.90
C ASN A 9 -20.77 -9.93 16.02
N PRO A 10 -21.59 -9.06 16.62
CA PRO A 10 -21.13 -8.13 17.65
C PRO A 10 -20.62 -8.85 18.92
N GLN A 11 -20.87 -10.15 19.03
CA GLN A 11 -20.42 -10.98 20.16
C GLN A 11 -18.97 -11.45 20.00
N SER A 12 -18.36 -11.33 18.79
CA SER A 12 -16.97 -11.68 18.52
C SER A 12 -16.03 -10.47 18.44
N ALA A 13 -16.57 -9.26 18.50
CA ALA A 13 -15.76 -8.04 18.44
C ALA A 13 -14.83 -7.94 19.67
N ILE A 14 -13.56 -7.67 19.39
CA ILE A 14 -12.54 -7.44 20.43
C ILE A 14 -11.81 -6.11 20.17
N PRO A 15 -11.31 -5.44 21.20
CA PRO A 15 -10.49 -4.25 21.03
C PRO A 15 -9.12 -4.63 20.45
N ILE A 16 -8.75 -3.99 19.35
CA ILE A 16 -7.45 -4.12 18.71
C ILE A 16 -6.80 -2.74 18.70
N THR A 17 -5.63 -2.64 19.34
CA THR A 17 -4.82 -1.42 19.38
C THR A 17 -3.58 -1.61 18.55
N PHE A 18 -3.28 -0.64 17.67
CA PHE A 18 -2.10 -0.61 16.82
C PHE A 18 -1.73 0.84 16.48
N THR A 19 -0.58 1.07 15.88
CA THR A 19 -0.18 2.39 15.37
C THR A 19 -0.55 2.47 13.89
N LEU A 20 -1.31 3.48 13.51
CA LEU A 20 -1.73 3.73 12.13
C LEU A 20 -1.24 5.11 11.69
N ASN A 21 -0.42 5.15 10.65
CA ASN A 21 0.15 6.40 10.12
C ASN A 21 0.79 7.27 11.21
N GLY A 22 1.52 6.62 12.12
CA GLY A 22 2.21 7.26 13.24
C GLY A 22 1.36 7.59 14.46
N SER A 23 0.04 7.36 14.42
CA SER A 23 -0.88 7.64 15.53
C SER A 23 -1.46 6.36 16.14
N PRO A 24 -1.62 6.26 17.47
CA PRO A 24 -2.26 5.11 18.09
C PRO A 24 -3.76 5.08 17.78
N VAL A 25 -4.25 3.92 17.40
CA VAL A 25 -5.66 3.66 17.10
C VAL A 25 -6.13 2.45 17.87
N THR A 26 -7.34 2.53 18.45
CA THR A 26 -8.04 1.37 19.05
C THR A 26 -9.41 1.26 18.40
N ILE A 27 -9.72 0.07 17.90
CA ILE A 27 -11.00 -0.25 17.26
C ILE A 27 -11.58 -1.53 17.86
N GLU A 28 -12.91 -1.61 17.92
CA GLU A 28 -13.62 -2.85 18.22
C GLU A 28 -14.07 -3.50 16.92
N ILE A 29 -13.54 -4.67 16.62
CA ILE A 29 -13.81 -5.34 15.35
C ILE A 29 -13.72 -6.86 15.50
N ASP A 30 -14.40 -7.59 14.62
CA ASP A 30 -14.18 -9.03 14.46
C ASP A 30 -12.72 -9.28 14.08
N PRO A 31 -11.97 -10.07 14.86
CA PRO A 31 -10.54 -10.28 14.65
C PRO A 31 -10.20 -10.92 13.29
N THR A 32 -11.16 -11.57 12.66
CA THR A 32 -11.00 -12.22 11.35
C THR A 32 -11.23 -11.28 10.17
N HIS A 33 -11.72 -10.05 10.40
CA HIS A 33 -11.84 -9.05 9.33
C HIS A 33 -10.48 -8.81 8.68
N ARG A 34 -10.49 -8.66 7.35
CA ARG A 34 -9.29 -8.27 6.61
C ARG A 34 -8.87 -6.85 6.99
N LEU A 35 -7.59 -6.63 7.13
CA LEU A 35 -7.03 -5.29 7.38
C LEU A 35 -7.51 -4.28 6.32
N LEU A 36 -7.60 -4.71 5.05
CA LEU A 36 -8.13 -3.90 3.96
C LEU A 36 -9.53 -3.34 4.27
N ASP A 37 -10.44 -4.19 4.74
CA ASP A 37 -11.81 -3.79 5.05
C ASP A 37 -11.84 -2.84 6.25
N THR A 38 -11.05 -3.15 7.27
CA THR A 38 -10.88 -2.29 8.45
C THR A 38 -10.38 -0.90 8.09
N LEU A 39 -9.34 -0.79 7.26
CA LEU A 39 -8.82 0.50 6.82
C LEU A 39 -9.88 1.30 6.06
N ARG A 40 -10.58 0.67 5.13
CA ARG A 40 -11.50 1.35 4.21
C ARG A 40 -12.86 1.69 4.81
N TYR A 41 -13.43 0.77 5.60
CA TYR A 41 -14.83 0.90 6.04
C TYR A 41 -14.97 1.31 7.50
N GLU A 42 -14.01 0.95 8.36
CA GLU A 42 -14.06 1.35 9.77
C GLU A 42 -13.27 2.64 10.02
N LEU A 43 -12.13 2.81 9.33
CA LEU A 43 -11.22 3.93 9.54
C LEU A 43 -11.29 4.97 8.42
N ALA A 44 -12.14 4.77 7.40
CA ALA A 44 -12.36 5.65 6.27
C ALA A 44 -11.09 5.98 5.44
N LEU A 45 -10.02 5.18 5.54
CA LEU A 45 -8.81 5.31 4.75
C LEU A 45 -9.01 4.61 3.39
N THR A 46 -9.60 5.33 2.46
CA THR A 46 -10.02 4.78 1.16
C THR A 46 -8.94 4.80 0.09
N GLY A 47 -7.76 5.34 0.37
CA GLY A 47 -6.60 5.34 -0.53
C GLY A 47 -6.18 3.92 -0.87
N THR A 48 -6.03 3.04 0.12
CA THR A 48 -5.80 1.61 -0.11
C THR A 48 -6.97 1.00 -0.89
N LYS A 49 -6.70 0.36 -2.04
CA LYS A 49 -7.73 -0.14 -2.98
C LYS A 49 -7.89 -1.65 -2.94
N GLU A 50 -9.11 -2.12 -3.17
CA GLU A 50 -9.36 -3.53 -3.45
C GLU A 50 -9.34 -3.76 -4.97
N GLY A 51 -8.49 -4.68 -5.42
CA GLY A 51 -8.49 -5.16 -6.80
C GLY A 51 -8.96 -6.62 -6.84
N CYS A 52 -8.11 -7.59 -6.52
CA CYS A 52 -8.44 -9.01 -6.57
C CYS A 52 -9.03 -9.57 -5.26
N GLY A 53 -8.65 -9.02 -4.09
CA GLY A 53 -9.02 -9.58 -2.79
C GLY A 53 -8.27 -10.87 -2.39
N GLU A 54 -7.33 -11.33 -3.22
CA GLU A 54 -6.69 -12.65 -3.16
C GLU A 54 -5.16 -12.57 -3.06
N GLY A 55 -4.59 -11.36 -2.83
CA GLY A 55 -3.16 -11.17 -2.67
C GLY A 55 -2.33 -11.08 -3.96
N GLU A 56 -2.95 -11.09 -5.14
CA GLU A 56 -2.29 -11.19 -6.43
C GLU A 56 -1.89 -9.82 -7.03
N CYS A 57 -2.77 -8.81 -6.92
CA CYS A 57 -2.66 -7.60 -7.72
C CYS A 57 -1.91 -6.43 -7.07
N GLY A 58 -1.63 -6.49 -5.78
CA GLY A 58 -0.90 -5.44 -5.05
C GLY A 58 -1.62 -4.09 -4.89
N ALA A 59 -2.87 -3.93 -5.35
CA ALA A 59 -3.61 -2.65 -5.20
C ALA A 59 -3.86 -2.27 -3.73
N CYS A 60 -3.86 -3.26 -2.84
CA CYS A 60 -4.07 -3.12 -1.41
C CYS A 60 -2.78 -3.09 -0.58
N THR A 61 -1.63 -2.85 -1.20
CA THR A 61 -0.35 -2.80 -0.49
C THR A 61 -0.34 -1.71 0.57
N VAL A 62 0.05 -2.08 1.77
CA VAL A 62 0.32 -1.21 2.92
C VAL A 62 1.65 -1.62 3.55
N TYR A 63 2.22 -0.82 4.45
CA TYR A 63 3.34 -1.29 5.26
C TYR A 63 2.85 -1.87 6.58
N LEU A 64 3.43 -2.97 6.97
CA LEU A 64 3.31 -3.57 8.29
C LEU A 64 4.70 -3.72 8.88
N ASP A 65 4.99 -2.92 9.91
CA ASP A 65 6.33 -2.78 10.50
C ASP A 65 7.42 -2.47 9.45
N GLY A 66 7.11 -1.59 8.51
CA GLY A 66 8.03 -1.16 7.43
C GLY A 66 8.12 -2.09 6.23
N LEU A 67 7.44 -3.24 6.23
CA LEU A 67 7.44 -4.19 5.11
C LEU A 67 6.16 -4.09 4.27
N PRO A 68 6.25 -4.08 2.94
CA PRO A 68 5.06 -4.08 2.08
C PRO A 68 4.32 -5.41 2.17
N VAL A 69 3.02 -5.34 2.45
CA VAL A 69 2.12 -6.49 2.55
C VAL A 69 0.80 -6.23 1.85
N ASN A 70 0.16 -7.27 1.35
CA ASN A 70 -1.19 -7.19 0.79
C ASN A 70 -2.24 -7.22 1.92
N SER A 71 -2.83 -6.08 2.26
CA SER A 71 -3.78 -5.95 3.37
C SER A 71 -5.05 -6.81 3.21
N CYS A 72 -5.38 -7.26 2.01
CA CYS A 72 -6.48 -8.20 1.78
C CYS A 72 -6.23 -9.61 2.34
N LEU A 73 -4.96 -9.97 2.61
CA LEU A 73 -4.58 -11.26 3.19
C LEU A 73 -4.26 -11.18 4.69
N VAL A 74 -4.23 -9.98 5.27
CA VAL A 74 -3.88 -9.77 6.68
C VAL A 74 -5.16 -9.71 7.51
N PRO A 75 -5.43 -10.65 8.42
CA PRO A 75 -6.47 -10.50 9.42
C PRO A 75 -6.14 -9.32 10.34
N THR A 76 -7.12 -8.48 10.68
CA THR A 76 -6.90 -7.28 11.51
C THR A 76 -6.29 -7.61 12.87
N TYR A 77 -6.59 -8.77 13.43
CA TYR A 77 -5.96 -9.24 14.67
C TYR A 77 -4.43 -9.25 14.62
N GLN A 78 -3.83 -9.53 13.46
CA GLN A 78 -2.37 -9.64 13.30
C GLN A 78 -1.64 -8.29 13.41
N VAL A 79 -2.35 -7.17 13.31
CA VAL A 79 -1.73 -5.85 13.47
C VAL A 79 -1.72 -5.33 14.89
N ARG A 80 -2.23 -6.11 15.84
CA ARG A 80 -2.25 -5.74 17.27
C ARG A 80 -0.83 -5.44 17.76
N GLY A 81 -0.62 -4.24 18.29
CA GLY A 81 0.66 -3.75 18.81
C GLY A 81 1.70 -3.44 17.73
N ARG A 82 1.34 -3.52 16.44
CA ARG A 82 2.25 -3.29 15.30
C ARG A 82 2.02 -1.91 14.67
N GLN A 83 2.88 -1.57 13.71
CA GLN A 83 2.80 -0.32 12.97
C GLN A 83 2.25 -0.59 11.57
N VAL A 84 1.18 0.12 11.20
CA VAL A 84 0.59 0.10 9.87
C VAL A 84 0.75 1.48 9.25
N ALA A 85 1.26 1.53 8.02
CA ALA A 85 1.30 2.76 7.24
C ALA A 85 0.58 2.54 5.90
N THR A 86 -0.24 3.51 5.53
CA THR A 86 -1.01 3.51 4.27
C THR A 86 -0.58 4.65 3.36
N VAL A 87 -1.05 4.67 2.13
CA VAL A 87 -0.69 5.69 1.15
C VAL A 87 -1.00 7.12 1.63
N GLU A 88 -1.97 7.28 2.53
CA GLU A 88 -2.34 8.57 3.12
C GLU A 88 -1.24 9.16 4.03
N SER A 89 -0.28 8.35 4.46
CA SER A 89 0.86 8.83 5.27
C SER A 89 2.07 9.25 4.47
N LEU A 90 2.07 9.02 3.16
CA LEU A 90 3.20 9.37 2.30
C LEU A 90 3.19 10.87 1.96
N ASP A 91 4.38 11.44 1.79
CA ASP A 91 4.53 12.82 1.35
C ASP A 91 3.97 13.01 -0.07
N PRO A 92 2.98 13.88 -0.27
CA PRO A 92 2.40 14.15 -1.59
C PRO A 92 3.42 14.63 -2.64
N GLY A 93 4.47 15.35 -2.23
CA GLY A 93 5.53 15.81 -3.14
C GLY A 93 6.26 14.67 -3.86
N GLY A 94 6.32 13.49 -3.26
CA GLY A 94 6.92 12.32 -3.90
C GLY A 94 6.05 11.66 -4.98
N LEU A 95 4.83 12.17 -5.24
CA LEU A 95 3.92 11.65 -6.26
C LEU A 95 4.05 12.36 -7.62
N GLU A 96 4.73 13.51 -7.67
CA GLU A 96 4.90 14.29 -8.91
C GLU A 96 5.50 13.47 -10.08
N PRO A 97 6.49 12.59 -9.90
CA PRO A 97 6.99 11.75 -10.97
C PRO A 97 5.91 10.87 -11.61
N PHE A 98 4.93 10.39 -10.82
CA PHE A 98 3.84 9.55 -11.33
C PHE A 98 2.89 10.31 -12.24
N GLU A 99 2.69 11.61 -12.00
CA GLU A 99 1.91 12.48 -12.87
C GLU A 99 2.68 12.80 -14.15
N ARG A 100 3.95 13.21 -14.04
CA ARG A 100 4.79 13.57 -15.18
C ARG A 100 5.00 12.43 -16.17
N CYS A 101 5.23 11.22 -15.67
CA CYS A 101 5.47 10.03 -16.50
C CYS A 101 4.17 9.35 -16.98
N GLY A 102 2.99 9.89 -16.65
CA GLY A 102 1.72 9.28 -17.05
C GLY A 102 1.48 7.90 -16.44
N ALA A 103 2.00 7.67 -15.24
CA ALA A 103 1.92 6.39 -14.53
C ALA A 103 0.50 6.07 -14.00
N THR A 104 -0.43 7.02 -14.09
CA THR A 104 -1.79 6.89 -13.58
C THR A 104 -2.81 7.11 -14.68
N GLN A 105 -3.75 6.18 -14.83
CA GLN A 105 -4.92 6.32 -15.69
C GLN A 105 -6.21 6.14 -14.88
N CYS A 106 -6.70 4.91 -14.66
CA CYS A 106 -7.91 4.68 -13.88
C CYS A 106 -7.71 4.86 -12.36
N GLY A 107 -6.48 4.85 -11.86
CA GLY A 107 -6.12 5.07 -10.46
C GLY A 107 -6.26 3.86 -9.54
N ALA A 108 -6.83 2.74 -9.99
CA ALA A 108 -7.10 1.58 -9.13
C ALA A 108 -5.83 0.92 -8.57
N CYS A 109 -4.77 0.79 -9.38
CA CYS A 109 -3.50 0.22 -8.94
C CYS A 109 -2.58 1.25 -8.27
N THR A 110 -2.80 2.55 -8.52
CA THR A 110 -1.87 3.62 -8.17
C THR A 110 -1.45 3.63 -6.70
N PRO A 111 -2.34 3.50 -5.71
CA PRO A 111 -1.92 3.49 -4.31
C PRO A 111 -0.95 2.36 -3.97
N GLY A 112 -1.21 1.15 -4.46
CA GLY A 112 -0.32 0.02 -4.24
C GLY A 112 1.03 0.18 -4.96
N VAL A 113 1.01 0.69 -6.19
CA VAL A 113 2.22 1.03 -6.96
C VAL A 113 3.07 2.06 -6.22
N VAL A 114 2.45 3.13 -5.70
CA VAL A 114 3.13 4.18 -4.93
C VAL A 114 3.75 3.63 -3.65
N MET A 115 3.02 2.81 -2.89
CA MET A 115 3.56 2.17 -1.69
C MET A 115 4.81 1.34 -2.01
N THR A 116 4.75 0.50 -3.05
CA THR A 116 5.90 -0.31 -3.47
C THR A 116 7.08 0.55 -3.96
N ALA A 117 6.80 1.59 -4.75
CA ALA A 117 7.83 2.50 -5.25
C ALA A 117 8.53 3.25 -4.10
N TRP A 118 7.76 3.68 -3.10
CA TRP A 118 8.31 4.32 -1.91
C TRP A 118 9.21 3.39 -1.12
N TRP A 119 8.80 2.14 -0.96
CA TRP A 119 9.62 1.13 -0.31
C TRP A 119 10.93 0.87 -1.07
N ILE A 120 10.90 0.79 -2.42
CA ILE A 120 12.11 0.67 -3.25
C ILE A 120 13.05 1.87 -3.04
N ARG A 121 12.50 3.08 -2.95
CA ARG A 121 13.27 4.31 -2.70
C ARG A 121 13.98 4.28 -1.35
N GLU A 122 13.36 3.71 -0.32
CA GLU A 122 13.96 3.55 1.00
C GLU A 122 14.97 2.39 1.05
N HIS A 123 14.93 1.48 0.08
CA HIS A 123 15.79 0.30 -0.01
C HIS A 123 16.57 0.23 -1.35
N PRO A 124 17.38 1.27 -1.68
CA PRO A 124 18.06 1.35 -2.99
C PRO A 124 19.05 0.21 -3.24
N ASP A 125 19.48 -0.48 -2.20
CA ASP A 125 20.39 -1.64 -2.32
C ASP A 125 19.78 -2.82 -3.08
N LEU A 126 18.46 -2.92 -3.11
CA LEU A 126 17.75 -3.93 -3.90
C LEU A 126 18.02 -3.80 -5.40
N LEU A 127 18.29 -2.58 -5.88
CA LEU A 127 18.61 -2.31 -7.28
C LEU A 127 20.00 -2.81 -7.71
N ARG A 128 20.79 -3.37 -6.78
CA ARG A 128 22.05 -4.05 -7.12
C ARG A 128 21.83 -5.42 -7.76
N THR A 129 20.72 -6.06 -7.44
CA THR A 129 20.41 -7.45 -7.82
C THR A 129 19.09 -7.57 -8.57
N HIS A 130 18.22 -6.56 -8.51
CA HIS A 130 16.91 -6.57 -9.14
C HIS A 130 16.67 -5.31 -9.97
N THR A 131 15.94 -5.46 -11.03
CA THR A 131 15.42 -4.32 -11.82
C THR A 131 14.16 -3.73 -11.16
N ILE A 132 13.83 -2.48 -11.49
CA ILE A 132 12.57 -1.87 -11.04
C ILE A 132 11.37 -2.73 -11.47
N ARG A 133 11.38 -3.31 -12.68
CA ARG A 133 10.30 -4.18 -13.17
C ARG A 133 10.11 -5.43 -12.30
N GLU A 134 11.18 -6.05 -11.86
CA GLU A 134 11.11 -7.21 -10.97
C GLU A 134 10.57 -6.83 -9.60
N LEU A 135 11.03 -5.71 -9.03
CA LEU A 135 10.55 -5.22 -7.73
C LEU A 135 9.07 -4.78 -7.75
N MET A 136 8.59 -4.34 -8.92
CA MET A 136 7.20 -3.95 -9.15
C MET A 136 6.29 -5.11 -9.60
N ALA A 137 6.81 -6.33 -9.76
CA ALA A 137 6.06 -7.46 -10.33
C ALA A 137 4.79 -7.83 -9.54
N GLY A 138 4.75 -7.52 -8.24
CA GLY A 138 3.57 -7.72 -7.37
C GLY A 138 2.45 -6.69 -7.56
N ASN A 139 2.64 -5.66 -8.40
CA ASN A 139 1.66 -4.62 -8.65
C ASN A 139 1.11 -4.70 -10.08
N LEU A 140 -0.13 -5.18 -10.23
CA LEU A 140 -0.73 -5.36 -11.54
C LEU A 140 -1.46 -4.08 -11.99
N CYS A 141 -1.14 -3.64 -13.21
CA CYS A 141 -1.83 -2.56 -13.90
C CYS A 141 -2.32 -3.02 -15.28
N ARG A 142 -3.59 -2.79 -15.58
CA ARG A 142 -4.19 -3.14 -16.88
C ARG A 142 -4.19 -1.97 -17.88
N CYS A 143 -3.93 -0.76 -17.43
CA CYS A 143 -4.17 0.46 -18.22
C CYS A 143 -2.90 1.01 -18.88
N THR A 144 -1.76 1.09 -18.15
CA THR A 144 -0.60 1.92 -18.51
C THR A 144 0.43 1.22 -19.38
N GLY A 145 0.42 -0.11 -19.46
CA GLY A 145 1.50 -0.87 -20.11
C GLY A 145 2.83 -0.88 -19.32
N TYR A 146 2.84 -0.31 -18.09
CA TYR A 146 3.95 -0.26 -17.14
C TYR A 146 5.10 0.71 -17.44
N ASP A 147 5.30 1.18 -18.65
CA ASP A 147 6.46 2.03 -18.97
C ASP A 147 6.44 3.31 -18.13
N GLY A 148 5.33 4.05 -18.10
CA GLY A 148 5.19 5.23 -17.25
C GLY A 148 5.35 4.94 -15.76
N ILE A 149 4.95 3.75 -15.29
CA ILE A 149 5.16 3.34 -13.88
C ILE A 149 6.65 3.15 -13.61
N VAL A 150 7.36 2.42 -14.47
CA VAL A 150 8.80 2.16 -14.30
C VAL A 150 9.60 3.47 -14.37
N ASP A 151 9.25 4.34 -15.32
CA ASP A 151 9.90 5.65 -15.48
C ASP A 151 9.67 6.55 -14.25
N SER A 152 8.46 6.56 -13.69
CA SER A 152 8.15 7.33 -12.48
C SER A 152 8.93 6.86 -11.25
N VAL A 153 9.10 5.55 -11.08
CA VAL A 153 9.93 4.98 -10.00
C VAL A 153 11.40 5.37 -10.21
N ALA A 154 11.91 5.24 -11.44
CA ALA A 154 13.29 5.63 -11.77
C ALA A 154 13.53 7.13 -11.53
N GLU A 155 12.56 7.99 -11.84
CA GLU A 155 12.66 9.43 -11.61
C GLU A 155 12.61 9.76 -10.11
N SER A 156 11.70 9.16 -9.35
CA SER A 156 11.59 9.30 -7.90
C SER A 156 12.89 8.91 -7.17
N LEU A 157 13.57 7.85 -7.64
CA LEU A 157 14.87 7.46 -7.12
C LEU A 157 15.96 8.51 -7.38
N ARG A 158 15.96 9.14 -8.55
CA ARG A 158 16.92 10.21 -8.87
C ARG A 158 16.70 11.45 -8.02
N GLU A 159 15.45 11.86 -7.82
CA GLU A 159 15.10 13.03 -7.03
C GLU A 159 15.42 12.85 -5.54
N SER A 160 15.23 11.64 -4.99
CA SER A 160 15.55 11.35 -3.60
C SER A 160 17.06 11.28 -3.30
N GLY A 161 17.92 11.35 -4.32
CA GLY A 161 19.37 11.18 -4.19
C GLY A 161 19.80 9.72 -3.96
N ALA A 162 18.85 8.79 -3.87
CA ALA A 162 19.15 7.36 -3.71
C ALA A 162 19.83 6.74 -4.96
N GLY A 163 19.71 7.43 -6.11
CA GLY A 163 20.37 7.04 -7.38
C GLY A 163 21.76 7.65 -7.60
N ARG A 164 22.24 8.52 -6.73
CA ARG A 164 23.58 9.08 -6.86
C ARG A 164 24.58 8.17 -6.16
N ARG A 165 25.11 7.20 -6.89
CA ARG A 165 26.42 6.65 -6.59
C ARG A 165 27.39 7.34 -7.52
N GLU A 166 28.29 8.10 -6.93
CA GLU A 166 29.53 8.49 -7.57
C GLU A 166 30.23 7.21 -8.05
N THR A 167 30.57 7.19 -9.32
CA THR A 167 31.42 6.18 -9.98
C THR A 167 32.85 6.29 -9.46
#